data_b3df413c322ab204e1efbc8366add012
#
_entry.id   b3df413c322ab204e1efbc8366add012
#
_cell.length_a   1.000
_cell.length_b   1.000
_cell.length_c   1.000
_cell.angle_alpha   90.00
_cell.angle_beta   90.00
_cell.angle_gamma   90.00
#
_symmetry.space_group_name_H-M   'P 1'
#
loop_
_entity.id
_entity.type
_entity.pdbx_description
1 polymer ?
#
loop_
_entity_poly.entity_id
_entity_poly.type
_entity_poly.pdbx_seq_one_letter_code
_entity_poly.pdbx_strand_id
1 'polypeptide(L)'
;MKAVAQDFKGKIDFAIITIRVDEYEAFLYRLPTEVFVQGRQTYSVSSLVAHDGTRYAIALIRCPEQGNATSQTVTHNLIEDLDPQWIVLAGIAGSIPDAEHTLGDVVIATRLQDFSISACIENAAHQSLREFDVRGGPMNPAIQSLVAAIPAIEPHLERWNTPEMLTVKRPEVNISSQNYYGDKAWKKKVKQSLEIHFGGRNQRQLPQQCTCSLSGL
;
A
#
# COMPACT_ATOMS: atom_id res chain seq x y z
N MET A 1 -4.43 23.59 -21.70
CA MET A 1 -3.47 22.76 -22.50
C MET A 1 -3.27 21.47 -21.73
N LYS A 2 -3.32 20.32 -22.37
CA LYS A 2 -2.91 19.07 -21.72
C LYS A 2 -1.38 19.03 -21.73
N ALA A 3 -0.75 18.83 -20.58
CA ALA A 3 0.69 18.66 -20.51
C ALA A 3 1.09 17.29 -21.09
N VAL A 4 2.25 17.20 -21.70
CA VAL A 4 2.75 15.99 -22.36
C VAL A 4 3.85 15.37 -21.50
N ALA A 5 3.90 14.04 -21.43
CA ALA A 5 4.85 13.30 -20.59
C ALA A 5 6.31 13.67 -20.90
N GLN A 6 6.63 13.92 -22.15
CA GLN A 6 7.98 14.31 -22.56
C GLN A 6 8.50 15.57 -21.84
N ASP A 7 7.62 16.51 -21.46
CA ASP A 7 8.00 17.73 -20.75
C ASP A 7 8.37 17.48 -19.29
N PHE A 8 7.95 16.30 -18.74
CA PHE A 8 8.15 15.87 -17.36
C PHE A 8 9.19 14.77 -17.21
N LYS A 9 9.69 14.23 -18.32
CA LYS A 9 10.65 13.12 -18.29
C LYS A 9 11.94 13.53 -17.56
N GLY A 10 12.33 12.70 -16.56
CA GLY A 10 13.47 12.95 -15.70
C GLY A 10 13.29 14.11 -14.69
N LYS A 11 12.06 14.65 -14.56
CA LYS A 11 11.75 15.75 -13.64
C LYS A 11 10.83 15.32 -12.48
N ILE A 12 10.47 14.05 -12.43
CA ILE A 12 9.62 13.47 -11.38
C ILE A 12 10.52 12.84 -10.32
N ASP A 13 10.42 13.31 -9.08
CA ASP A 13 11.19 12.75 -7.98
C ASP A 13 10.58 11.42 -7.50
N PHE A 14 9.26 11.40 -7.30
CA PHE A 14 8.54 10.21 -6.86
C PHE A 14 7.37 9.90 -7.76
N ALA A 15 7.26 8.66 -8.19
CA ALA A 15 6.07 8.14 -8.85
C ALA A 15 5.38 7.14 -7.93
N ILE A 16 4.12 7.41 -7.60
CA ILE A 16 3.32 6.57 -6.70
C ILE A 16 2.32 5.77 -7.52
N ILE A 17 2.36 4.46 -7.38
CA ILE A 17 1.43 3.53 -8.00
C ILE A 17 0.49 3.01 -6.92
N THR A 18 -0.81 3.15 -7.13
CA THR A 18 -1.87 2.55 -6.31
C THR A 18 -2.67 1.54 -7.12
N ILE A 19 -3.41 0.66 -6.47
CA ILE A 19 -4.21 -0.36 -7.16
C ILE A 19 -5.70 -0.06 -7.02
N ARG A 20 -6.15 0.21 -5.81
CA ARG A 20 -7.56 0.43 -5.49
C ARG A 20 -7.96 1.89 -5.70
N VAL A 21 -9.25 2.11 -5.94
CA VAL A 21 -9.79 3.46 -6.11
C VAL A 21 -9.67 4.28 -4.83
N ASP A 22 -10.02 3.68 -3.68
CA ASP A 22 -9.95 4.32 -2.38
C ASP A 22 -8.51 4.72 -1.97
N GLU A 23 -7.51 3.90 -2.33
CA GLU A 23 -6.09 4.24 -2.17
C GLU A 23 -5.73 5.46 -3.02
N TYR A 24 -6.12 5.45 -4.29
CA TYR A 24 -5.87 6.55 -5.20
C TYR A 24 -6.52 7.86 -4.74
N GLU A 25 -7.79 7.79 -4.32
CA GLU A 25 -8.53 8.95 -3.79
C GLU A 25 -7.89 9.51 -2.51
N ALA A 26 -7.37 8.64 -1.63
CA ALA A 26 -6.66 9.06 -0.43
C ALA A 26 -5.38 9.86 -0.76
N PHE A 27 -4.65 9.44 -1.79
CA PHE A 27 -3.50 10.21 -2.27
C PHE A 27 -3.91 11.53 -2.92
N LEU A 28 -4.94 11.54 -3.77
CA LEU A 28 -5.44 12.77 -4.39
C LEU A 28 -5.94 13.78 -3.36
N TYR A 29 -6.49 13.31 -2.24
CA TYR A 29 -6.90 14.19 -1.15
C TYR A 29 -5.71 14.91 -0.49
N ARG A 30 -4.57 14.24 -0.37
CA ARG A 30 -3.34 14.78 0.25
C ARG A 30 -2.44 15.51 -0.74
N LEU A 31 -2.44 15.06 -1.99
CA LEU A 31 -1.65 15.57 -3.11
C LEU A 31 -2.60 15.92 -4.25
N PRO A 32 -3.34 17.05 -4.13
CA PRO A 32 -4.27 17.46 -5.17
C PRO A 32 -3.56 17.64 -6.51
N THR A 33 -4.19 17.18 -7.58
CA THR A 33 -3.64 17.27 -8.93
C THR A 33 -3.44 18.73 -9.33
N GLU A 34 -2.21 19.11 -9.61
CA GLU A 34 -1.88 20.41 -10.21
C GLU A 34 -2.01 20.37 -11.73
N VAL A 35 -1.56 19.26 -12.33
CA VAL A 35 -1.63 19.05 -13.77
C VAL A 35 -1.82 17.57 -14.12
N PHE A 36 -2.64 17.32 -15.16
CA PHE A 36 -2.70 16.00 -15.78
C PHE A 36 -1.72 15.93 -16.94
N VAL A 37 -0.83 14.94 -16.87
CA VAL A 37 0.21 14.69 -17.86
C VAL A 37 -0.18 13.48 -18.70
N GLN A 38 -0.20 13.64 -20.01
CA GLN A 38 -0.57 12.59 -20.95
C GLN A 38 0.67 11.99 -21.60
N GLY A 39 0.87 10.69 -21.43
CA GLY A 39 1.80 9.84 -22.12
C GLY A 39 1.10 8.60 -22.67
N ARG A 40 1.73 7.42 -22.56
CA ARG A 40 1.07 6.13 -22.77
C ARG A 40 -0.09 5.91 -21.80
N GLN A 41 0.00 6.59 -20.65
CA GLN A 41 -1.03 6.65 -19.63
C GLN A 41 -1.25 8.10 -19.21
N THR A 42 -2.25 8.33 -18.36
CA THR A 42 -2.50 9.66 -17.78
C THR A 42 -2.03 9.66 -16.33
N TYR A 43 -1.18 10.63 -16.02
CA TYR A 43 -0.60 10.80 -14.69
C TYR A 43 -1.17 12.06 -14.04
N SER A 44 -1.50 11.96 -12.76
CA SER A 44 -1.77 13.12 -11.92
C SER A 44 -0.44 13.60 -11.34
N VAL A 45 -0.04 14.82 -11.66
CA VAL A 45 1.20 15.40 -11.15
C VAL A 45 0.89 16.53 -10.18
N SER A 46 1.60 16.53 -9.06
CA SER A 46 1.51 17.51 -7.99
C SER A 46 2.89 17.80 -7.43
N SER A 47 3.00 18.82 -6.59
CA SER A 47 4.22 19.14 -5.87
C SER A 47 4.04 18.97 -4.37
N LEU A 48 5.06 18.45 -3.70
CA LEU A 48 5.17 18.37 -2.24
C LEU A 48 6.30 19.25 -1.77
N VAL A 49 6.02 20.13 -0.84
CA VAL A 49 7.07 20.95 -0.18
C VAL A 49 7.43 20.28 1.14
N ALA A 50 8.68 19.87 1.27
CA ALA A 50 9.22 19.32 2.50
C ALA A 50 9.44 20.41 3.55
N HIS A 51 9.69 20.00 4.79
CA HIS A 51 9.88 20.90 5.92
C HIS A 51 11.06 21.88 5.72
N ASP A 52 12.10 21.46 5.03
CA ASP A 52 13.27 22.28 4.68
C ASP A 52 13.05 23.23 3.50
N GLY A 53 11.84 23.26 2.95
CA GLY A 53 11.48 24.05 1.78
C GLY A 53 11.79 23.38 0.43
N THR A 54 12.40 22.21 0.41
CA THR A 54 12.66 21.46 -0.82
C THR A 54 11.33 21.07 -1.46
N ARG A 55 11.20 21.29 -2.77
CA ARG A 55 10.01 20.95 -3.55
C ARG A 55 10.28 19.68 -4.35
N TYR A 56 9.42 18.70 -4.16
CA TYR A 56 9.42 17.43 -4.88
C TYR A 56 8.27 17.34 -5.87
N ALA A 57 8.55 16.90 -7.08
CA ALA A 57 7.53 16.60 -8.08
C ALA A 57 7.05 15.16 -7.91
N ILE A 58 5.75 14.99 -7.75
CA ILE A 58 5.13 13.68 -7.50
C ILE A 58 4.16 13.35 -8.62
N ALA A 59 4.34 12.20 -9.25
CA ALA A 59 3.39 11.63 -10.19
C ALA A 59 2.59 10.52 -9.51
N LEU A 60 1.28 10.53 -9.66
CA LEU A 60 0.38 9.52 -9.13
C LEU A 60 -0.35 8.82 -10.27
N ILE A 61 -0.38 7.49 -10.23
CA ILE A 61 -1.13 6.66 -11.16
C ILE A 61 -1.83 5.52 -10.43
N ARG A 62 -3.03 5.18 -10.89
CA ARG A 62 -3.74 3.99 -10.45
C ARG A 62 -3.59 2.87 -11.45
N CYS A 63 -3.18 1.69 -10.98
CA CYS A 63 -3.20 0.48 -11.77
C CYS A 63 -4.66 0.09 -12.07
N PRO A 64 -5.05 -0.16 -13.34
CA PRO A 64 -6.44 -0.45 -13.68
C PRO A 64 -6.96 -1.75 -13.06
N GLU A 65 -6.09 -2.74 -12.90
CA GLU A 65 -6.42 -4.07 -12.37
C GLU A 65 -5.34 -4.56 -11.42
N GLN A 66 -5.73 -5.46 -10.52
CA GLN A 66 -4.78 -6.17 -9.66
C GLN A 66 -4.04 -7.25 -10.47
N GLY A 67 -2.78 -7.47 -10.17
CA GLY A 67 -1.99 -8.55 -10.72
C GLY A 67 -0.63 -8.13 -11.26
N ASN A 68 0.30 -9.08 -11.30
CA ASN A 68 1.70 -8.82 -11.63
C ASN A 68 1.88 -8.30 -13.07
N ALA A 69 1.14 -8.86 -14.04
CA ALA A 69 1.27 -8.47 -15.44
C ALA A 69 0.82 -7.02 -15.68
N THR A 70 -0.32 -6.62 -15.11
CA THR A 70 -0.82 -5.25 -15.23
C THR A 70 0.09 -4.26 -14.52
N SER A 71 0.54 -4.58 -13.30
CA SER A 71 1.48 -3.74 -12.55
C SER A 71 2.81 -3.57 -13.30
N GLN A 72 3.32 -4.64 -13.92
CA GLN A 72 4.53 -4.57 -14.74
C GLN A 72 4.35 -3.63 -15.94
N THR A 73 3.22 -3.72 -16.64
CA THR A 73 2.93 -2.84 -17.79
C THR A 73 2.81 -1.38 -17.35
N VAL A 74 2.10 -1.12 -16.25
CA VAL A 74 1.95 0.24 -15.70
C VAL A 74 3.31 0.81 -15.32
N THR A 75 4.14 0.02 -14.61
CA THR A 75 5.47 0.45 -14.19
C THR A 75 6.39 0.71 -15.38
N HIS A 76 6.37 -0.18 -16.39
CA HIS A 76 7.15 0.01 -17.60
C HIS A 76 6.77 1.31 -18.34
N ASN A 77 5.47 1.53 -18.57
CA ASN A 77 4.99 2.75 -19.20
C ASN A 77 5.36 4.01 -18.40
N LEU A 78 5.27 3.95 -17.08
CA LEU A 78 5.64 5.04 -16.18
C LEU A 78 7.13 5.41 -16.34
N ILE A 79 8.01 4.41 -16.38
CA ILE A 79 9.45 4.61 -16.57
C ILE A 79 9.72 5.25 -17.93
N GLU A 80 9.13 4.69 -19.00
CA GLU A 80 9.31 5.19 -20.36
C GLU A 80 8.80 6.62 -20.56
N ASP A 81 7.67 6.96 -19.91
CA ASP A 81 7.03 8.26 -20.05
C ASP A 81 7.68 9.34 -19.17
N LEU A 82 7.99 9.04 -17.90
CA LEU A 82 8.36 10.04 -16.89
C LEU A 82 9.79 9.89 -16.35
N ASP A 83 10.38 8.69 -16.43
CA ASP A 83 11.71 8.39 -15.87
C ASP A 83 11.91 8.93 -14.45
N PRO A 84 11.08 8.52 -13.47
CA PRO A 84 11.12 9.05 -12.12
C PRO A 84 12.34 8.56 -11.35
N GLN A 85 12.82 9.34 -10.37
CA GLN A 85 13.95 8.93 -9.52
C GLN A 85 13.57 7.75 -8.60
N TRP A 86 12.33 7.74 -8.10
CA TRP A 86 11.80 6.71 -7.21
C TRP A 86 10.41 6.27 -7.65
N ILE A 87 10.16 4.97 -7.54
CA ILE A 87 8.84 4.38 -7.72
C ILE A 87 8.39 3.79 -6.38
N VAL A 88 7.23 4.21 -5.92
CA VAL A 88 6.61 3.78 -4.67
C VAL A 88 5.32 3.05 -5.00
N LEU A 89 5.24 1.78 -4.65
CA LEU A 89 3.96 1.07 -4.64
C LEU A 89 3.32 1.28 -3.27
N ALA A 90 2.19 1.94 -3.24
CA ALA A 90 1.49 2.25 -2.01
C ALA A 90 0.05 1.73 -2.04
N GLY A 91 -0.38 1.10 -0.95
CA GLY A 91 -1.70 0.52 -0.86
C GLY A 91 -2.00 -0.05 0.52
N ILE A 92 -3.18 -0.63 0.65
CA ILE A 92 -3.64 -1.28 1.87
C ILE A 92 -3.09 -2.70 1.91
N ALA A 93 -2.36 -3.01 2.97
CA ALA A 93 -1.83 -4.34 3.20
C ALA A 93 -2.68 -5.11 4.23
N GLY A 94 -2.89 -6.40 3.97
CA GLY A 94 -3.36 -7.33 4.99
C GLY A 94 -2.22 -7.78 5.89
N SER A 95 -2.49 -7.91 7.18
CA SER A 95 -1.53 -8.37 8.17
C SER A 95 -2.19 -9.39 9.10
N ILE A 96 -1.38 -10.29 9.65
CA ILE A 96 -1.81 -11.13 10.78
C ILE A 96 -1.77 -10.23 12.01
N PRO A 97 -2.90 -10.02 12.70
CA PRO A 97 -2.92 -9.18 13.89
C PRO A 97 -2.06 -9.79 15.00
N ASP A 98 -1.24 -8.98 15.62
CA ASP A 98 -0.48 -9.32 16.83
C ASP A 98 -0.47 -8.15 17.82
N ALA A 99 0.30 -8.28 18.89
CA ALA A 99 0.38 -7.25 19.93
C ALA A 99 1.18 -6.01 19.49
N GLU A 100 2.01 -6.15 18.47
CA GLU A 100 2.93 -5.10 18.00
C GLU A 100 2.33 -4.27 16.85
N HIS A 101 1.38 -4.84 16.09
CA HIS A 101 0.82 -4.22 14.89
C HIS A 101 -0.68 -3.99 15.02
N THR A 102 -1.11 -2.78 14.68
CA THR A 102 -2.52 -2.37 14.75
C THR A 102 -3.03 -1.81 13.42
N LEU A 103 -4.35 -1.66 13.34
CA LEU A 103 -4.96 -0.98 12.19
C LEU A 103 -4.46 0.46 12.08
N GLY A 104 -4.03 0.84 10.89
CA GLY A 104 -3.51 2.17 10.59
C GLY A 104 -1.98 2.28 10.72
N ASP A 105 -1.30 1.19 11.07
CA ASP A 105 0.17 1.16 10.99
C ASP A 105 0.65 1.26 9.56
N VAL A 106 1.75 1.98 9.37
CA VAL A 106 2.44 2.07 8.09
C VAL A 106 3.55 1.04 8.05
N VAL A 107 3.45 0.10 7.11
CA VAL A 107 4.46 -0.94 6.89
C VAL A 107 5.28 -0.61 5.67
N ILE A 108 6.59 -0.50 5.84
CA ILE A 108 7.52 -0.28 4.74
C ILE A 108 8.25 -1.60 4.47
N ALA A 109 8.01 -2.18 3.30
CA ALA A 109 8.64 -3.44 2.91
C ALA A 109 10.13 -3.24 2.62
N THR A 110 10.97 -4.08 3.23
CA THR A 110 12.42 -4.15 2.94
C THR A 110 12.78 -5.34 2.05
N ARG A 111 11.82 -6.23 1.83
CA ARG A 111 11.95 -7.41 0.97
C ARG A 111 10.62 -7.69 0.28
N LEU A 112 10.68 -8.05 -0.99
CA LEU A 112 9.55 -8.55 -1.76
C LEU A 112 9.74 -10.05 -2.01
N GLN A 113 8.68 -10.83 -1.81
CA GLN A 113 8.64 -12.25 -2.18
C GLN A 113 7.39 -12.51 -3.01
N ASP A 114 7.58 -13.11 -4.18
CA ASP A 114 6.50 -13.48 -5.10
C ASP A 114 6.23 -14.98 -4.99
N PHE A 115 5.03 -15.33 -4.58
CA PHE A 115 4.53 -16.70 -4.46
C PHE A 115 3.53 -17.05 -5.57
N SER A 116 3.48 -16.28 -6.65
CA SER A 116 2.51 -16.48 -7.73
C SER A 116 2.72 -17.79 -8.50
N ILE A 117 3.94 -18.34 -8.47
CA ILE A 117 4.26 -19.60 -9.13
C ILE A 117 4.21 -20.73 -8.10
N SER A 118 3.29 -21.65 -8.32
CA SER A 118 3.19 -22.85 -7.49
C SER A 118 2.96 -24.09 -8.34
N ALA A 119 3.55 -25.20 -7.94
CA ALA A 119 3.30 -26.52 -8.50
C ALA A 119 2.56 -27.35 -7.47
N CYS A 120 1.63 -28.18 -7.95
CA CYS A 120 0.99 -29.21 -7.14
C CYS A 120 1.73 -30.51 -7.42
N ILE A 121 2.40 -31.06 -6.42
CA ILE A 121 3.17 -32.30 -6.54
C ILE A 121 2.47 -33.37 -5.73
N GLU A 122 2.17 -34.50 -6.36
CA GLU A 122 1.67 -35.66 -5.67
C GLU A 122 2.85 -36.50 -5.18
N ASN A 123 2.90 -36.75 -3.87
CA ASN A 123 3.93 -37.60 -3.29
C ASN A 123 3.58 -39.09 -3.44
N ALA A 124 4.52 -39.99 -3.12
CA ALA A 124 4.33 -41.44 -3.21
C ALA A 124 3.17 -41.98 -2.33
N ALA A 125 2.67 -41.19 -1.38
CA ALA A 125 1.52 -41.53 -0.54
C ALA A 125 0.19 -40.92 -1.07
N HIS A 126 0.15 -40.46 -2.34
CA HIS A 126 -1.01 -39.80 -2.97
C HIS A 126 -1.50 -38.54 -2.21
N GLN A 127 -0.60 -37.89 -1.48
CA GLN A 127 -0.87 -36.61 -0.85
C GLN A 127 -0.45 -35.47 -1.79
N SER A 128 -1.36 -34.56 -2.03
CA SER A 128 -1.11 -33.36 -2.83
C SER A 128 -0.35 -32.33 -1.98
N LEU A 129 0.88 -32.02 -2.37
CA LEU A 129 1.69 -30.97 -1.77
C LEU A 129 1.80 -29.80 -2.74
N ARG A 130 1.53 -28.59 -2.23
CA ARG A 130 1.76 -27.38 -3.01
C ARG A 130 3.15 -26.86 -2.71
N GLU A 131 3.98 -26.83 -3.73
CA GLU A 131 5.32 -26.26 -3.68
C GLU A 131 5.31 -24.89 -4.37
N PHE A 132 5.92 -23.89 -3.74
CA PHE A 132 6.00 -22.53 -4.26
C PHE A 132 7.41 -22.25 -4.76
N ASP A 133 7.51 -21.75 -6.00
CA ASP A 133 8.75 -21.14 -6.50
C ASP A 133 8.78 -19.68 -6.02
N VAL A 134 9.50 -19.45 -4.92
CA VAL A 134 9.59 -18.13 -4.28
C VAL A 134 10.59 -17.28 -5.05
N ARG A 135 10.09 -16.25 -5.72
CA ARG A 135 10.89 -15.26 -6.42
C ARG A 135 10.89 -13.94 -5.69
N GLY A 136 11.85 -13.10 -5.97
CA GLY A 136 11.98 -11.79 -5.37
C GLY A 136 13.32 -11.61 -4.68
N GLY A 137 13.40 -10.64 -3.79
CA GLY A 137 14.64 -10.31 -3.11
C GLY A 137 14.52 -9.10 -2.21
N PRO A 138 15.65 -8.66 -1.65
CA PRO A 138 15.70 -7.46 -0.85
C PRO A 138 15.46 -6.24 -1.72
N MET A 139 14.86 -5.21 -1.12
CA MET A 139 14.75 -3.89 -1.73
C MET A 139 16.13 -3.24 -1.89
N ASN A 140 16.18 -2.16 -2.65
CA ASN A 140 17.39 -1.36 -2.83
C ASN A 140 18.06 -1.06 -1.48
N PRO A 141 19.40 -1.20 -1.35
CA PRO A 141 20.13 -0.94 -0.11
C PRO A 141 19.87 0.45 0.49
N ALA A 142 19.65 1.48 -0.33
CA ALA A 142 19.32 2.81 0.14
C ALA A 142 17.97 2.84 0.89
N ILE A 143 16.98 2.08 0.42
CA ILE A 143 15.69 1.92 1.10
C ILE A 143 15.87 1.18 2.42
N GLN A 144 16.66 0.10 2.44
CA GLN A 144 16.93 -0.64 3.66
C GLN A 144 17.61 0.23 4.73
N SER A 145 18.59 1.04 4.31
CA SER A 145 19.27 1.97 5.20
C SER A 145 18.33 3.07 5.73
N LEU A 146 17.46 3.61 4.87
CA LEU A 146 16.45 4.58 5.27
C LEU A 146 15.49 3.99 6.31
N VAL A 147 14.95 2.79 6.05
CA VAL A 147 14.03 2.12 6.97
C VAL A 147 14.70 1.79 8.30
N ALA A 148 15.95 1.34 8.28
CA ALA A 148 16.70 1.06 9.49
C ALA A 148 16.95 2.33 10.34
N ALA A 149 16.99 3.51 9.71
CA ALA A 149 17.17 4.78 10.41
C ALA A 149 15.86 5.36 10.99
N ILE A 150 14.68 4.93 10.55
CA ILE A 150 13.38 5.48 10.98
C ILE A 150 13.23 5.51 12.50
N PRO A 151 13.53 4.44 13.29
CA PRO A 151 13.39 4.49 14.74
C PRO A 151 14.23 5.59 15.41
N ALA A 152 15.36 5.92 14.82
CA ALA A 152 16.23 6.98 15.34
C ALA A 152 15.73 8.39 15.00
N ILE A 153 15.06 8.56 13.87
CA ILE A 153 14.52 9.84 13.43
C ILE A 153 13.07 10.06 13.83
N GLU A 154 12.37 9.04 14.31
CA GLU A 154 10.97 9.11 14.73
C GLU A 154 10.67 10.28 15.67
N PRO A 155 11.51 10.57 16.70
CA PRO A 155 11.30 11.72 17.58
C PRO A 155 11.33 13.07 16.85
N HIS A 156 11.95 13.14 15.66
CA HIS A 156 12.06 14.34 14.84
C HIS A 156 10.95 14.46 13.80
N LEU A 157 10.14 13.41 13.61
CA LEU A 157 9.04 13.40 12.65
C LEU A 157 7.80 14.13 13.17
N GLU A 158 7.90 14.81 14.30
CA GLU A 158 6.89 15.67 14.95
C GLU A 158 5.42 15.30 14.62
N ARG A 159 4.74 14.60 15.52
CA ARG A 159 3.27 14.38 15.45
C ARG A 159 2.73 13.71 14.16
N TRP A 160 3.59 13.19 13.28
CA TRP A 160 3.17 12.61 12.01
C TRP A 160 2.10 11.50 12.16
N ASN A 161 2.09 10.79 13.28
CA ASN A 161 1.17 9.69 13.60
C ASN A 161 0.21 10.02 14.76
N THR A 162 0.10 11.28 15.18
CA THR A 162 -0.80 11.62 16.26
C THR A 162 -2.26 11.65 15.82
N PRO A 163 -3.23 11.41 16.73
CA PRO A 163 -4.65 11.46 16.41
C PRO A 163 -5.09 12.80 15.81
N GLU A 164 -4.45 13.90 16.20
CA GLU A 164 -4.74 15.24 15.70
C GLU A 164 -4.39 15.38 14.22
N MET A 165 -3.27 14.79 13.80
CA MET A 165 -2.85 14.79 12.40
C MET A 165 -3.65 13.84 11.54
N LEU A 166 -4.02 12.69 12.08
CA LEU A 166 -4.77 11.68 11.36
C LEU A 166 -6.26 12.02 11.22
N THR A 167 -6.76 12.99 12.01
CA THR A 167 -8.20 13.35 12.08
C THR A 167 -9.12 12.17 12.42
N VAL A 168 -8.56 11.01 12.70
CA VAL A 168 -9.26 9.76 13.03
C VAL A 168 -8.57 9.12 14.22
N LYS A 169 -9.32 8.85 15.28
CA LYS A 169 -8.79 8.12 16.41
C LYS A 169 -8.46 6.69 16.00
N ARG A 170 -7.23 6.27 16.23
CA ARG A 170 -6.77 4.92 15.92
C ARG A 170 -7.61 3.88 16.67
N PRO A 171 -8.20 2.87 16.00
CA PRO A 171 -8.94 1.83 16.71
C PRO A 171 -7.96 0.92 17.45
N GLU A 172 -8.13 0.82 18.77
CA GLU A 172 -7.43 -0.17 19.58
C GLU A 172 -8.21 -1.49 19.51
N VAL A 173 -7.62 -2.49 18.90
CA VAL A 173 -8.17 -3.85 18.90
C VAL A 173 -7.38 -4.69 19.87
N ASN A 174 -7.87 -4.83 21.10
CA ASN A 174 -7.30 -5.75 22.08
C ASN A 174 -7.59 -7.19 21.65
N ILE A 175 -6.64 -7.80 20.96
CA ILE A 175 -6.69 -9.21 20.58
C ILE A 175 -5.87 -9.98 21.65
N SER A 176 -6.56 -10.83 22.43
CA SER A 176 -5.81 -11.71 23.33
C SER A 176 -5.00 -12.71 22.50
N SER A 177 -3.80 -13.05 22.97
CA SER A 177 -2.89 -14.01 22.34
C SER A 177 -3.48 -15.41 22.07
N GLN A 178 -4.70 -15.68 22.57
CA GLN A 178 -5.44 -16.93 22.36
C GLN A 178 -6.42 -16.87 21.18
N ASN A 179 -6.62 -15.72 20.55
CA ASN A 179 -7.52 -15.58 19.41
C ASN A 179 -6.72 -15.59 18.12
N TYR A 180 -6.83 -16.67 17.36
CA TYR A 180 -6.20 -16.77 16.04
C TYR A 180 -6.95 -15.95 15.00
N TYR A 181 -6.20 -15.41 14.04
CA TYR A 181 -6.74 -14.70 12.90
C TYR A 181 -7.83 -15.54 12.21
N GLY A 182 -8.98 -14.92 11.99
CA GLY A 182 -10.08 -15.52 11.27
C GLY A 182 -11.02 -16.40 12.11
N ASP A 183 -10.74 -16.68 13.37
CA ASP A 183 -11.70 -17.37 14.22
C ASP A 183 -12.95 -16.50 14.51
N LYS A 184 -14.04 -17.14 14.95
CA LYS A 184 -15.32 -16.45 15.19
C LYS A 184 -15.21 -15.39 16.28
N ALA A 185 -14.41 -15.65 17.31
CA ALA A 185 -14.23 -14.73 18.46
C ALA A 185 -13.45 -13.50 18.01
N TRP A 186 -12.39 -13.67 17.23
CA TRP A 186 -11.62 -12.59 16.65
C TRP A 186 -12.49 -11.72 15.71
N LYS A 187 -13.21 -12.33 14.77
CA LYS A 187 -14.12 -11.61 13.86
C LYS A 187 -15.16 -10.77 14.60
N LYS A 188 -15.73 -11.33 15.69
CA LYS A 188 -16.70 -10.62 16.52
C LYS A 188 -16.07 -9.41 17.21
N LYS A 189 -14.85 -9.54 17.76
CA LYS A 189 -14.15 -8.44 18.44
C LYS A 189 -13.74 -7.34 17.46
N VAL A 190 -13.20 -7.70 16.31
CA VAL A 190 -12.86 -6.73 15.26
C VAL A 190 -14.10 -5.97 14.81
N LYS A 191 -15.20 -6.68 14.52
CA LYS A 191 -16.46 -6.06 14.13
C LYS A 191 -16.96 -5.07 15.19
N GLN A 192 -16.97 -5.47 16.46
CA GLN A 192 -17.38 -4.60 17.57
C GLN A 192 -16.49 -3.37 17.69
N SER A 193 -15.16 -3.52 17.58
CA SER A 193 -14.23 -2.38 17.63
C SER A 193 -14.46 -1.42 16.48
N LEU A 194 -14.69 -1.92 15.27
CA LEU A 194 -14.99 -1.09 14.10
C LEU A 194 -16.35 -0.40 14.25
N GLU A 195 -17.38 -1.07 14.76
CA GLU A 195 -18.69 -0.49 15.03
C GLU A 195 -18.63 0.63 16.06
N ILE A 196 -17.87 0.46 17.12
CA ILE A 196 -17.65 1.50 18.14
C ILE A 196 -16.93 2.71 17.53
N HIS A 197 -15.92 2.45 16.69
CA HIS A 197 -15.08 3.49 16.13
C HIS A 197 -15.75 4.25 14.97
N PHE A 198 -16.47 3.54 14.11
CA PHE A 198 -17.10 4.09 12.90
C PHE A 198 -18.61 4.17 12.96
N GLY A 199 -19.25 3.61 13.98
CA GLY A 199 -20.72 3.49 14.11
C GLY A 199 -21.50 4.80 14.21
N GLY A 200 -20.83 5.95 14.28
CA GLY A 200 -21.45 7.28 14.17
C GLY A 200 -21.38 7.90 12.78
N ARG A 201 -20.74 7.28 11.82
CA ARG A 201 -20.61 7.79 10.45
C ARG A 201 -21.19 6.80 9.45
N ASN A 202 -22.39 7.11 8.97
CA ASN A 202 -23.09 6.53 7.82
C ASN A 202 -22.74 5.07 7.48
N GLN A 203 -23.61 4.16 7.84
CA GLN A 203 -23.62 2.73 7.45
C GLN A 203 -23.59 2.47 5.93
N ARG A 204 -23.53 3.50 5.09
CA ARG A 204 -23.56 3.39 3.63
C ARG A 204 -22.20 3.24 2.95
N GLN A 205 -21.09 3.25 3.69
CA GLN A 205 -19.74 3.20 3.10
C GLN A 205 -18.83 2.07 3.62
N LEU A 206 -19.35 1.10 4.36
CA LEU A 206 -18.61 -0.15 4.51
C LEU A 206 -18.79 -0.95 3.21
N PRO A 207 -17.72 -1.25 2.48
CA PRO A 207 -17.83 -2.16 1.33
C PRO A 207 -18.42 -3.48 1.81
N GLN A 208 -19.64 -3.77 1.40
CA GLN A 208 -20.12 -5.14 1.41
C GLN A 208 -19.19 -5.92 0.49
N GLN A 209 -18.53 -6.94 1.03
CA GLN A 209 -17.65 -7.87 0.35
C GLN A 209 -16.13 -7.56 0.41
N CYS A 210 -15.53 -7.82 1.57
CA CYS A 210 -14.32 -8.62 1.59
C CYS A 210 -14.70 -10.03 2.06
N THR A 211 -15.37 -10.76 1.23
CA THR A 211 -15.36 -12.22 1.29
C THR A 211 -14.07 -12.66 0.59
N CYS A 212 -12.95 -12.60 1.27
CA CYS A 212 -11.87 -13.53 0.97
C CYS A 212 -12.42 -14.91 1.28
N SER A 213 -12.99 -15.57 0.28
CA SER A 213 -13.23 -17.01 0.32
C SER A 213 -11.85 -17.68 0.30
N LEU A 214 -11.28 -17.86 1.48
CA LEU A 214 -10.25 -18.87 1.72
C LEU A 214 -10.95 -20.25 1.74
N SER A 215 -11.60 -20.60 0.65
CA SER A 215 -11.96 -21.98 0.36
C SER A 215 -10.83 -22.54 -0.48
N GLY A 216 -9.84 -23.13 0.18
CA GLY A 216 -8.77 -23.85 -0.49
C GLY A 216 -7.40 -23.65 0.15
N LEU A 217 -7.25 -23.94 1.40
CA LEU A 217 -6.01 -24.41 2.03
C LEU A 217 -6.32 -25.69 2.80
#